data_8f5be3255f8f83237039a6bca8e68d30
#
_entry.id   8f5be3255f8f83237039a6bca8e68d30
#
_cell.length_a   1.000
_cell.length_b   1.000
_cell.length_c   1.000
_cell.angle_alpha   90.00
_cell.angle_beta   90.00
_cell.angle_gamma   90.00
#
_symmetry.space_group_name_H-M   'P 1'
#
loop_
_entity.id
_entity.type
_entity.pdbx_description
1 polymer ?
#
loop_
_entity_poly.entity_id
_entity_poly.type
_entity_poly.pdbx_seq_one_letter_code
_entity_poly.pdbx_strand_id
1 'polypeptide(L)'
;YEVSQGGALGGVQSAALAVGLVEPVDAYVMSERAVKYAFFVLTLTFAAVFLFETVSRTRLHPVQYLLVGAAETLFYLLLLSLTEALGFDPAYALASLATVLLIAVYLGFALGRRQGVRLGGGLAAVKLYLFVTLSSEDFALLSGSLALFLLLAAVMLGTRKVTWYRAA
;
A
#
# COMPACT_ATOMS: atom_id res chain seq x y z
N TYR A 1 10.37 61.03 2.32
CA TYR A 1 9.49 60.01 2.91
C TYR A 1 8.99 59.03 1.84
N GLU A 2 9.89 58.24 1.36
CA GLU A 2 9.52 57.13 0.43
C GLU A 2 10.50 55.97 0.68
N VAL A 3 10.30 55.26 1.77
CA VAL A 3 10.98 53.96 2.03
C VAL A 3 10.02 53.13 2.86
N SER A 4 9.54 52.03 2.36
CA SER A 4 9.08 50.83 3.10
C SER A 4 7.86 50.10 2.55
N GLN A 5 7.63 50.07 1.25
CA GLN A 5 6.60 49.16 0.69
C GLN A 5 7.20 48.00 -0.14
N GLY A 6 8.47 48.04 -0.54
CA GLY A 6 9.09 46.97 -1.32
C GLY A 6 9.47 45.74 -0.55
N GLY A 7 9.74 45.88 0.76
CA GLY A 7 10.20 44.75 1.59
C GLY A 7 9.09 43.75 1.97
N ALA A 8 7.88 44.24 2.23
CA ALA A 8 6.77 43.37 2.64
C ALA A 8 6.22 42.52 1.46
N LEU A 9 6.12 43.10 0.27
CA LEU A 9 5.67 42.37 -0.92
C LEU A 9 6.68 41.33 -1.39
N GLY A 10 7.98 41.64 -1.29
CA GLY A 10 9.05 40.66 -1.58
C GLY A 10 9.04 39.47 -0.63
N GLY A 11 8.79 39.72 0.66
CA GLY A 11 8.68 38.65 1.67
C GLY A 11 7.47 37.75 1.47
N VAL A 12 6.32 38.32 1.11
CA VAL A 12 5.08 37.53 0.86
C VAL A 12 5.20 36.73 -0.45
N GLN A 13 5.79 37.29 -1.50
CA GLN A 13 6.04 36.57 -2.75
C GLN A 13 7.05 35.45 -2.56
N SER A 14 8.13 35.67 -1.79
CA SER A 14 9.12 34.62 -1.48
C SER A 14 8.51 33.50 -0.65
N ALA A 15 7.66 33.81 0.33
CA ALA A 15 6.94 32.84 1.13
C ALA A 15 5.90 32.06 0.31
N ALA A 16 5.16 32.73 -0.58
CA ALA A 16 4.19 32.07 -1.48
C ALA A 16 4.88 31.14 -2.48
N LEU A 17 6.05 31.55 -3.03
CA LEU A 17 6.85 30.69 -3.90
C LEU A 17 7.45 29.49 -3.13
N ALA A 18 7.90 29.69 -1.89
CA ALA A 18 8.42 28.62 -1.06
C ALA A 18 7.32 27.60 -0.69
N VAL A 19 6.12 28.06 -0.33
CA VAL A 19 4.97 27.18 -0.06
C VAL A 19 4.55 26.41 -1.32
N GLY A 20 4.51 27.05 -2.49
CA GLY A 20 4.15 26.38 -3.74
C GLY A 20 5.18 25.36 -4.25
N LEU A 21 6.43 25.40 -3.76
CA LEU A 21 7.48 24.44 -4.12
C LEU A 21 7.57 23.27 -3.12
N VAL A 22 7.11 23.46 -1.89
CA VAL A 22 7.20 22.43 -0.83
C VAL A 22 6.14 21.35 -1.02
N GLU A 23 4.89 21.68 -1.37
CA GLU A 23 3.84 20.67 -1.56
C GLU A 23 4.14 19.62 -2.65
N PRO A 24 4.62 19.98 -3.86
CA PRO A 24 4.96 18.96 -4.87
C PRO A 24 6.17 18.11 -4.47
N VAL A 25 7.14 18.68 -3.74
CA VAL A 25 8.32 17.96 -3.28
C VAL A 25 7.95 16.91 -2.25
N ASP A 26 7.08 17.23 -1.30
CA ASP A 26 6.64 16.27 -0.26
C ASP A 26 5.83 15.11 -0.86
N ALA A 27 4.93 15.40 -1.81
CA ALA A 27 4.17 14.37 -2.50
C ALA A 27 5.06 13.41 -3.30
N TYR A 28 6.11 13.93 -3.94
CA TYR A 28 7.08 13.12 -4.67
C TYR A 28 7.93 12.26 -3.74
N VAL A 29 8.39 12.82 -2.62
CA VAL A 29 9.15 12.08 -1.60
C VAL A 29 8.33 10.93 -1.01
N MET A 30 7.05 11.15 -0.72
CA MET A 30 6.15 10.08 -0.23
C MET A 30 5.94 8.99 -1.28
N SER A 31 5.80 9.35 -2.56
CA SER A 31 5.69 8.39 -3.64
C SER A 31 6.98 7.56 -3.81
N GLU A 32 8.15 8.19 -3.70
CA GLU A 32 9.43 7.50 -3.74
C GLU A 32 9.60 6.54 -2.56
N ARG A 33 9.18 6.94 -1.35
CA ARG A 33 9.12 6.06 -0.18
C ARG A 33 8.19 4.87 -0.43
N ALA A 34 7.00 5.09 -1.01
CA ALA A 34 6.08 4.01 -1.34
C ALA A 34 6.71 2.97 -2.27
N VAL A 35 7.47 3.40 -3.28
CA VAL A 35 8.20 2.51 -4.19
C VAL A 35 9.34 1.77 -3.45
N LYS A 36 10.06 2.42 -2.55
CA LYS A 36 11.09 1.75 -1.72
C LYS A 36 10.49 0.63 -0.86
N TYR A 37 9.28 0.81 -0.36
CA TYR A 37 8.55 -0.22 0.40
C TYR A 37 7.80 -1.23 -0.48
N ALA A 38 7.89 -1.14 -1.81
CA ALA A 38 7.15 -2.01 -2.73
C ALA A 38 7.41 -3.49 -2.49
N PHE A 39 8.67 -3.89 -2.28
CA PHE A 39 9.03 -5.27 -1.99
C PHE A 39 8.38 -5.77 -0.69
N PHE A 40 8.36 -4.93 0.33
CA PHE A 40 7.72 -5.23 1.61
C PHE A 40 6.20 -5.44 1.45
N VAL A 41 5.54 -4.53 0.72
CA VAL A 41 4.10 -4.62 0.46
C VAL A 41 3.74 -5.82 -0.39
N LEU A 42 4.52 -6.11 -1.43
CA LEU A 42 4.37 -7.32 -2.23
C LEU A 42 4.45 -8.58 -1.36
N THR A 43 5.46 -8.65 -0.50
CA THR A 43 5.64 -9.77 0.43
C THR A 43 4.44 -9.90 1.38
N LEU A 44 3.96 -8.79 1.94
CA LEU A 44 2.81 -8.76 2.84
C LEU A 44 1.53 -9.21 2.12
N THR A 45 1.32 -8.74 0.89
CA THR A 45 0.18 -9.11 0.06
C THR A 45 0.20 -10.60 -0.29
N PHE A 46 1.33 -11.13 -0.75
CA PHE A 46 1.44 -12.56 -1.06
C PHE A 46 1.28 -13.43 0.18
N ALA A 47 1.83 -13.01 1.31
CA ALA A 47 1.64 -13.72 2.58
C ALA A 47 0.18 -13.68 3.05
N ALA A 48 -0.53 -12.56 2.88
CA ALA A 48 -1.96 -12.46 3.18
C ALA A 48 -2.80 -13.37 2.29
N VAL A 49 -2.49 -13.43 0.98
CA VAL A 49 -3.15 -14.34 0.03
C VAL A 49 -2.86 -15.80 0.37
N PHE A 50 -1.61 -16.15 0.68
CA PHE A 50 -1.21 -17.50 1.10
C PHE A 50 -1.87 -17.92 2.40
N LEU A 51 -1.91 -17.03 3.40
CA LEU A 51 -2.58 -17.30 4.67
C LEU A 51 -4.08 -17.51 4.46
N PHE A 52 -4.69 -16.69 3.60
CA PHE A 52 -6.09 -16.85 3.23
C PHE A 52 -6.34 -18.19 2.55
N GLU A 53 -5.52 -18.61 1.58
CA GLU A 53 -5.62 -19.92 0.90
C GLU A 53 -5.56 -21.07 1.91
N THR A 54 -4.58 -20.98 2.84
CA THR A 54 -4.35 -22.02 3.86
C THR A 54 -5.52 -22.11 4.83
N VAL A 55 -6.04 -20.98 5.32
CA VAL A 55 -7.14 -20.94 6.30
C VAL A 55 -8.47 -21.30 5.66
N SER A 56 -8.72 -20.84 4.46
CA SER A 56 -9.97 -21.09 3.72
C SER A 56 -9.98 -22.47 3.04
N ARG A 57 -8.87 -23.20 3.05
CA ARG A 57 -8.69 -24.49 2.36
C ARG A 57 -9.06 -24.43 0.87
N THR A 58 -8.93 -23.28 0.26
CA THR A 58 -9.12 -23.07 -1.18
C THR A 58 -7.76 -23.18 -1.85
N ARG A 59 -7.72 -23.70 -3.08
CA ARG A 59 -6.48 -23.78 -3.86
C ARG A 59 -6.50 -22.68 -4.92
N LEU A 60 -5.54 -21.76 -4.82
CA LEU A 60 -5.30 -20.77 -5.84
C LEU A 60 -4.36 -21.33 -6.90
N HIS A 61 -4.67 -21.03 -8.17
CA HIS A 61 -3.77 -21.40 -9.26
C HIS A 61 -2.58 -20.43 -9.32
N PRO A 62 -1.34 -20.87 -9.66
CA PRO A 62 -0.17 -19.99 -9.75
C PRO A 62 -0.39 -18.74 -10.61
N VAL A 63 -1.19 -18.84 -11.70
CA VAL A 63 -1.57 -17.68 -12.53
C VAL A 63 -2.32 -16.61 -11.73
N GLN A 64 -3.13 -16.99 -10.74
CA GLN A 64 -3.86 -16.04 -9.89
C GLN A 64 -2.89 -15.26 -9.00
N TYR A 65 -1.86 -15.91 -8.47
CA TYR A 65 -0.78 -15.23 -7.75
C TYR A 65 -0.03 -14.24 -8.65
N LEU A 66 0.28 -14.64 -9.87
CA LEU A 66 0.94 -13.77 -10.84
C LEU A 66 0.08 -12.53 -11.16
N LEU A 67 -1.22 -12.70 -11.35
CA LEU A 67 -2.14 -11.58 -11.61
C LEU A 67 -2.30 -10.66 -10.40
N VAL A 68 -2.30 -11.19 -9.17
CA VAL A 68 -2.26 -10.37 -7.95
C VAL A 68 -0.97 -9.56 -7.88
N GLY A 69 0.18 -10.18 -8.18
CA GLY A 69 1.47 -9.47 -8.24
C GLY A 69 1.50 -8.38 -9.32
N ALA A 70 0.93 -8.65 -10.49
CA ALA A 70 0.80 -7.65 -11.55
C ALA A 70 -0.10 -6.49 -11.13
N ALA A 71 -1.24 -6.75 -10.47
CA ALA A 71 -2.12 -5.72 -9.94
C ALA A 71 -1.41 -4.84 -8.88
N GLU A 72 -0.60 -5.44 -8.02
CA GLU A 72 0.22 -4.70 -7.04
C GLU A 72 1.30 -3.84 -7.71
N THR A 73 1.90 -4.32 -8.80
CA THR A 73 2.86 -3.52 -9.58
C THR A 73 2.17 -2.32 -10.23
N LEU A 74 0.97 -2.53 -10.80
CA LEU A 74 0.17 -1.46 -11.39
C LEU A 74 -0.31 -0.45 -10.34
N PHE A 75 -0.52 -0.86 -9.10
CA PHE A 75 -0.80 0.07 -8.00
C PHE A 75 0.26 1.17 -7.88
N TYR A 76 1.56 0.83 -7.95
CA TYR A 76 2.63 1.81 -7.85
C TYR A 76 2.68 2.75 -9.05
N LEU A 77 2.45 2.23 -10.26
CA LEU A 77 2.36 3.06 -11.46
C LEU A 77 1.16 4.02 -11.36
N LEU A 78 0.02 3.53 -10.91
CA LEU A 78 -1.18 4.33 -10.73
C LEU A 78 -0.99 5.38 -9.64
N LEU A 79 -0.37 5.00 -8.52
CA LEU A 79 -0.04 5.92 -7.43
C LEU A 79 0.83 7.06 -7.93
N LEU A 80 1.93 6.75 -8.62
CA LEU A 80 2.87 7.76 -9.13
C LEU A 80 2.17 8.70 -10.11
N SER A 81 1.41 8.17 -11.06
CA SER A 81 0.67 8.96 -12.05
C SER A 81 -0.40 9.88 -11.42
N LEU A 82 -1.15 9.36 -10.45
CA LEU A 82 -2.19 10.15 -9.77
C LEU A 82 -1.60 11.17 -8.81
N THR A 83 -0.45 10.88 -8.19
CA THR A 83 0.20 11.82 -7.27
C THR A 83 0.61 13.12 -7.97
N GLU A 84 1.02 13.03 -9.23
CA GLU A 84 1.36 14.19 -10.05
C GLU A 84 0.15 15.12 -10.27
N ALA A 85 -1.05 14.56 -10.37
CA ALA A 85 -2.26 15.33 -10.68
C ALA A 85 -3.06 15.77 -9.42
N LEU A 86 -3.07 14.96 -8.37
CA LEU A 86 -4.00 15.09 -7.22
C LEU A 86 -3.28 15.28 -5.88
N GLY A 87 -1.96 15.12 -5.82
CA GLY A 87 -1.22 15.00 -4.58
C GLY A 87 -1.28 13.58 -4.00
N PHE A 88 -0.49 13.33 -2.93
CA PHE A 88 -0.26 11.96 -2.42
C PHE A 88 -1.52 11.31 -1.81
N ASP A 89 -2.19 11.98 -0.88
CA ASP A 89 -3.28 11.37 -0.10
C ASP A 89 -4.45 10.88 -0.96
N PRO A 90 -5.06 11.70 -1.84
CA PRO A 90 -6.14 11.25 -2.71
C PRO A 90 -5.67 10.25 -3.77
N ALA A 91 -4.44 10.39 -4.27
CA ALA A 91 -3.83 9.45 -5.20
C ALA A 91 -3.69 8.06 -4.57
N TYR A 92 -3.17 8.01 -3.33
CA TYR A 92 -3.04 6.76 -2.59
C TYR A 92 -4.39 6.09 -2.33
N ALA A 93 -5.39 6.86 -1.90
CA ALA A 93 -6.73 6.34 -1.64
C ALA A 93 -7.36 5.74 -2.92
N LEU A 94 -7.27 6.45 -4.06
CA LEU A 94 -7.83 5.99 -5.33
C LEU A 94 -7.08 4.77 -5.87
N ALA A 95 -5.75 4.78 -5.87
CA ALA A 95 -4.94 3.66 -6.34
C ALA A 95 -5.16 2.41 -5.48
N SER A 96 -5.23 2.56 -4.15
CA SER A 96 -5.50 1.47 -3.21
C SER A 96 -6.89 0.89 -3.41
N LEU A 97 -7.90 1.74 -3.52
CA LEU A 97 -9.28 1.32 -3.75
C LEU A 97 -9.42 0.55 -5.07
N ALA A 98 -8.85 1.08 -6.16
CA ALA A 98 -8.89 0.44 -7.48
C ALA A 98 -8.24 -0.94 -7.44
N THR A 99 -7.05 -1.06 -6.86
CA THR A 99 -6.30 -2.33 -6.80
C THR A 99 -7.00 -3.35 -5.91
N VAL A 100 -7.46 -2.95 -4.71
CA VAL A 100 -8.17 -3.84 -3.79
C VAL A 100 -9.47 -4.33 -4.40
N LEU A 101 -10.25 -3.46 -5.04
CA LEU A 101 -11.48 -3.84 -5.73
C LEU A 101 -11.20 -4.80 -6.89
N LEU A 102 -10.20 -4.52 -7.71
CA LEU A 102 -9.81 -5.39 -8.82
C LEU A 102 -9.50 -6.80 -8.33
N ILE A 103 -8.63 -6.94 -7.33
CA ILE A 103 -8.24 -8.24 -6.77
C ILE A 103 -9.42 -8.93 -6.08
N ALA A 104 -10.22 -8.19 -5.28
CA ALA A 104 -11.36 -8.74 -4.56
C ALA A 104 -12.45 -9.26 -5.51
N VAL A 105 -12.75 -8.51 -6.57
CA VAL A 105 -13.72 -8.91 -7.60
C VAL A 105 -13.20 -10.11 -8.37
N TYR A 106 -11.97 -10.06 -8.85
CA TYR A 106 -11.35 -11.16 -9.61
C TYR A 106 -11.34 -12.47 -8.81
N LEU A 107 -10.84 -12.45 -7.58
CA LEU A 107 -10.81 -13.63 -6.72
C LEU A 107 -12.20 -13.98 -6.19
N GLY A 108 -13.10 -13.01 -6.07
CA GLY A 108 -14.50 -13.25 -5.75
C GLY A 108 -15.24 -14.06 -6.82
N PHE A 109 -14.94 -13.85 -8.09
CA PHE A 109 -15.45 -14.70 -9.17
C PHE A 109 -14.83 -16.10 -9.15
N ALA A 110 -13.54 -16.22 -8.85
CA ALA A 110 -12.83 -17.48 -8.84
C ALA A 110 -13.17 -18.37 -7.62
N LEU A 111 -13.31 -17.77 -6.44
CA LEU A 111 -13.44 -18.49 -5.15
C LEU A 111 -14.80 -18.34 -4.48
N GLY A 112 -15.64 -17.45 -4.99
CA GLY A 112 -16.93 -17.10 -4.41
C GLY A 112 -16.91 -15.74 -3.68
N ARG A 113 -18.07 -15.04 -3.75
CA ARG A 113 -18.23 -13.66 -3.28
C ARG A 113 -17.81 -13.42 -1.82
N ARG A 114 -18.13 -14.35 -0.92
CA ARG A 114 -17.76 -14.24 0.51
C ARG A 114 -16.24 -14.26 0.72
N GLN A 115 -15.55 -15.05 -0.07
CA GLN A 115 -14.10 -15.20 0.00
C GLN A 115 -13.41 -13.97 -0.62
N GLY A 116 -13.90 -13.47 -1.75
CA GLY A 116 -13.42 -12.23 -2.34
C GLY A 116 -13.52 -11.03 -1.40
N VAL A 117 -14.66 -10.88 -0.70
CA VAL A 117 -14.85 -9.80 0.29
C VAL A 117 -13.88 -9.93 1.47
N ARG A 118 -13.66 -11.14 2.00
CA ARG A 118 -12.73 -11.36 3.12
C ARG A 118 -11.29 -11.05 2.72
N LEU A 119 -10.89 -11.50 1.54
CA LEU A 119 -9.55 -11.24 1.01
C LEU A 119 -9.36 -9.76 0.69
N GLY A 120 -10.37 -9.12 0.06
CA GLY A 120 -10.36 -7.68 -0.18
C GLY A 120 -10.24 -6.87 1.12
N GLY A 121 -10.94 -7.27 2.18
CA GLY A 121 -10.82 -6.66 3.50
C GLY A 121 -9.41 -6.81 4.10
N GLY A 122 -8.79 -7.98 3.95
CA GLY A 122 -7.41 -8.21 4.36
C GLY A 122 -6.41 -7.34 3.60
N LEU A 123 -6.56 -7.25 2.28
CA LEU A 123 -5.72 -6.39 1.44
C LEU A 123 -5.93 -4.90 1.75
N ALA A 124 -7.18 -4.48 2.01
CA ALA A 124 -7.48 -3.11 2.43
C ALA A 124 -6.78 -2.77 3.76
N ALA A 125 -6.75 -3.70 4.71
CA ALA A 125 -6.02 -3.52 5.97
C ALA A 125 -4.50 -3.37 5.74
N VAL A 126 -3.91 -4.16 4.83
CA VAL A 126 -2.50 -4.02 4.43
C VAL A 126 -2.24 -2.64 3.81
N LYS A 127 -3.11 -2.17 2.91
CA LYS A 127 -2.98 -0.83 2.29
C LYS A 127 -3.12 0.30 3.32
N LEU A 128 -4.09 0.18 4.22
CA LEU A 128 -4.26 1.16 5.30
C LEU A 128 -3.04 1.21 6.23
N TYR A 129 -2.51 0.05 6.60
CA TYR A 129 -1.28 -0.04 7.38
C TYR A 129 -0.10 0.64 6.67
N LEU A 130 0.06 0.40 5.36
CA LEU A 130 1.11 1.04 4.58
C LEU A 130 0.93 2.56 4.54
N PHE A 131 -0.29 3.07 4.38
CA PHE A 131 -0.59 4.49 4.41
C PHE A 131 -0.13 5.14 5.72
N VAL A 132 -0.50 4.55 6.86
CA VAL A 132 -0.08 5.02 8.18
C VAL A 132 1.45 5.00 8.33
N THR A 133 2.10 3.94 7.83
CA THR A 133 3.57 3.84 7.89
C THR A 133 4.27 4.90 7.04
N LEU A 134 3.73 5.20 5.85
CA LEU A 134 4.28 6.23 4.96
C LEU A 134 4.09 7.65 5.51
N SER A 135 2.97 7.88 6.21
CA SER A 135 2.67 9.17 6.84
C SER A 135 3.45 9.40 8.14
N SER A 136 4.05 8.36 8.72
CA SER A 136 4.80 8.42 9.98
C SER A 136 6.30 8.38 9.70
N GLU A 137 6.99 9.53 9.73
CA GLU A 137 8.41 9.62 9.38
C GLU A 137 9.33 8.92 10.39
N ASP A 138 9.05 9.08 11.69
CA ASP A 138 9.95 8.67 12.77
C ASP A 138 9.86 7.17 13.12
N PHE A 139 8.78 6.49 12.79
CA PHE A 139 8.51 5.12 13.23
C PHE A 139 8.49 4.07 12.11
N ALA A 140 8.93 4.42 10.91
CA ALA A 140 8.86 3.52 9.76
C ALA A 140 9.61 2.19 9.97
N LEU A 141 10.79 2.22 10.61
CA LEU A 141 11.57 1.01 10.90
C LEU A 141 10.89 0.15 11.98
N LEU A 142 10.40 0.77 13.03
CA LEU A 142 9.70 0.08 14.13
C LEU A 142 8.39 -0.55 13.62
N SER A 143 7.60 0.20 12.89
CA SER A 143 6.34 -0.29 12.33
C SER A 143 6.57 -1.40 11.32
N GLY A 144 7.57 -1.27 10.44
CA GLY A 144 7.94 -2.30 9.47
C GLY A 144 8.38 -3.61 10.12
N SER A 145 9.25 -3.54 11.14
CA SER A 145 9.70 -4.74 11.88
C SER A 145 8.57 -5.40 12.66
N LEU A 146 7.69 -4.62 13.28
CA LEU A 146 6.54 -5.13 14.00
C LEU A 146 5.55 -5.82 13.05
N ALA A 147 5.30 -5.24 11.88
CA ALA A 147 4.44 -5.85 10.88
C ALA A 147 4.98 -7.17 10.36
N LEU A 148 6.29 -7.26 10.06
CA LEU A 148 6.92 -8.51 9.66
C LEU A 148 6.83 -9.58 10.77
N PHE A 149 7.02 -9.19 12.02
CA PHE A 149 6.87 -10.09 13.15
C PHE A 149 5.43 -10.61 13.28
N LEU A 150 4.45 -9.72 13.22
CA LEU A 150 3.03 -10.08 13.27
C LEU A 150 2.62 -10.96 12.08
N LEU A 151 3.13 -10.65 10.88
CA LEU A 151 2.91 -11.48 9.70
C LEU A 151 3.47 -12.89 9.90
N LEU A 152 4.72 -12.99 10.34
CA LEU A 152 5.36 -14.28 10.62
C LEU A 152 4.56 -15.06 11.67
N ALA A 153 4.16 -14.41 12.75
CA ALA A 153 3.32 -15.01 13.78
C ALA A 153 1.97 -15.49 13.20
N ALA A 154 1.31 -14.67 12.36
CA ALA A 154 0.06 -15.05 11.71
C ALA A 154 0.23 -16.26 10.78
N VAL A 155 1.31 -16.31 9.99
CA VAL A 155 1.63 -17.46 9.14
C VAL A 155 1.89 -18.70 9.98
N MET A 156 2.72 -18.62 11.03
CA MET A 156 3.02 -19.74 11.91
C MET A 156 1.77 -20.27 12.61
N LEU A 157 0.93 -19.39 13.15
CA LEU A 157 -0.32 -19.78 13.82
C LEU A 157 -1.37 -20.32 12.83
N GLY A 158 -1.48 -19.74 11.66
CA GLY A 158 -2.39 -20.18 10.60
C GLY A 158 -2.01 -21.54 10.03
N THR A 159 -0.71 -21.80 9.90
CA THR A 159 -0.18 -23.06 9.34
C THR A 159 0.03 -24.17 10.36
N ARG A 160 -0.12 -23.89 11.67
CA ARG A 160 0.14 -24.87 12.76
C ARG A 160 -0.65 -26.17 12.63
N LYS A 161 -1.82 -26.18 11.98
CA LYS A 161 -2.68 -27.35 11.77
C LYS A 161 -2.51 -28.00 10.40
N VAL A 162 -1.61 -27.48 9.59
CA VAL A 162 -1.34 -28.03 8.25
C VAL A 162 -0.35 -29.18 8.40
N THR A 163 -0.78 -30.40 8.04
CA THR A 163 0.08 -31.56 7.96
C THR A 163 0.90 -31.49 6.69
N TRP A 164 2.15 -31.02 6.81
CA TRP A 164 3.08 -30.86 5.67
C TRP A 164 3.56 -32.21 5.12
N TYR A 165 3.54 -33.27 5.93
CA TYR A 165 3.84 -34.62 5.53
C TYR A 165 2.54 -35.42 5.34
N ARG A 166 2.09 -35.60 4.11
CA ARG A 166 1.36 -36.81 3.76
C ARG A 166 2.43 -37.87 3.56
N ALA A 167 2.53 -38.82 4.49
CA ALA A 167 3.23 -40.05 4.21
C ALA A 167 2.66 -40.66 2.94
N ALA A 168 3.54 -40.99 2.00
CA ALA A 168 3.24 -41.70 0.77
C ALA A 168 2.60 -43.04 1.05
#